data_ddd1e13f45133338fc730d690d9e464b
#
_entry.id   ddd1e13f45133338fc730d690d9e464b
#
_cell.length_a   1.000
_cell.length_b   1.000
_cell.length_c   1.000
_cell.angle_alpha   90.00
_cell.angle_beta   90.00
_cell.angle_gamma   90.00
#
_symmetry.space_group_name_H-M   'P 1'
#
loop_
_entity.id
_entity.type
_entity.pdbx_description
1 polymer ?
#
loop_
_entity_poly.entity_id
_entity_poly.type
_entity_poly.pdbx_seq_one_letter_code
_entity_poly.pdbx_strand_id
1 'polypeptide(L)'
;FKINISIPYSISDLTQAQKAAMIKNNLQEGYIRPIVFLGSESMGLRSQDALSVNVAIACWEWPSYMDPEAKRNGISVVKSPFQQYDNPLYSNNKIIGTYVNSIMAVNDAISKGAEEAILLDKNGFISEGSGENLFIVKNSKLMTPTTDYCLNGITRQSVITIAKNLKLTVEEKNLTFEDLL
;
A
#
# COMPACT_ATOMS: atom_id res chain seq x y z
N PHE A 1 16.70 -8.40 -5.27
CA PHE A 1 15.89 -7.17 -5.30
C PHE A 1 15.12 -7.07 -6.60
N LYS A 2 13.81 -6.76 -6.52
CA LYS A 2 12.94 -6.81 -7.70
C LYS A 2 13.12 -5.63 -8.66
N ILE A 3 13.75 -4.53 -8.23
CA ILE A 3 14.00 -3.32 -9.04
C ILE A 3 15.50 -2.98 -9.15
N ASN A 4 16.36 -3.93 -8.84
CA ASN A 4 17.84 -3.82 -8.97
C ASN A 4 18.47 -2.64 -8.21
N ILE A 5 17.91 -2.21 -7.09
CA ILE A 5 18.49 -1.20 -6.20
C ILE A 5 19.03 -1.91 -4.96
N SER A 6 20.33 -1.82 -4.71
CA SER A 6 20.96 -2.28 -3.48
C SER A 6 21.03 -1.16 -2.48
N ILE A 7 20.31 -1.30 -1.36
CA ILE A 7 20.33 -0.30 -0.28
C ILE A 7 21.65 -0.46 0.50
N PRO A 8 22.51 0.58 0.62
CA PRO A 8 23.84 0.46 1.22
C PRO A 8 23.82 0.50 2.76
N TYR A 9 22.70 0.23 3.39
CA TYR A 9 22.50 0.22 4.84
C TYR A 9 21.88 -1.07 5.31
N SER A 10 22.27 -1.55 6.49
CA SER A 10 21.65 -2.71 7.11
C SER A 10 20.24 -2.40 7.61
N ILE A 11 19.44 -3.44 7.83
CA ILE A 11 18.11 -3.30 8.47
C ILE A 11 18.25 -2.66 9.86
N SER A 12 19.32 -2.99 10.60
CA SER A 12 19.60 -2.40 11.91
C SER A 12 19.83 -0.89 11.80
N ASP A 13 20.67 -0.46 10.86
CA ASP A 13 20.96 0.97 10.66
C ASP A 13 19.69 1.74 10.30
N LEU A 14 18.90 1.21 9.37
CA LEU A 14 17.64 1.84 8.97
C LEU A 14 16.63 1.90 10.12
N THR A 15 16.57 0.87 10.96
CA THR A 15 15.70 0.86 12.14
C THR A 15 16.15 1.91 13.15
N GLN A 16 17.44 2.01 13.41
CA GLN A 16 18.02 3.02 14.31
C GLN A 16 17.77 4.44 13.77
N ALA A 17 17.98 4.66 12.49
CA ALA A 17 17.74 5.95 11.84
C ALA A 17 16.27 6.40 11.95
N GLN A 18 15.31 5.49 11.78
CA GLN A 18 13.89 5.76 11.96
C GLN A 18 13.57 6.18 13.40
N LYS A 19 14.10 5.44 14.38
CA LYS A 19 13.93 5.80 15.81
C LYS A 19 14.57 7.15 16.12
N ALA A 20 15.77 7.41 15.61
CA ALA A 20 16.45 8.69 15.80
C ALA A 20 15.67 9.85 15.16
N ALA A 21 15.04 9.65 14.02
CA ALA A 21 14.18 10.66 13.39
C ALA A 21 13.00 11.03 14.30
N MET A 22 12.30 10.04 14.87
CA MET A 22 11.22 10.29 15.84
C MET A 22 11.68 11.07 17.06
N ILE A 23 12.80 10.65 17.66
CA ILE A 23 13.37 11.31 18.85
C ILE A 23 13.74 12.76 18.54
N LYS A 24 14.44 13.02 17.42
CA LYS A 24 14.87 14.38 17.03
C LYS A 24 13.69 15.32 16.74
N ASN A 25 12.56 14.79 16.37
CA ASN A 25 11.32 15.57 16.15
C ASN A 25 10.41 15.60 17.37
N ASN A 26 10.87 15.09 18.54
CA ASN A 26 10.10 15.02 19.78
C ASN A 26 8.76 14.29 19.64
N LEU A 27 8.70 13.28 18.74
CA LEU A 27 7.49 12.50 18.49
C LEU A 27 7.52 11.23 19.35
N GLN A 28 6.50 11.03 20.17
CA GLN A 28 6.27 9.77 20.89
C GLN A 28 5.51 8.76 20.03
N GLU A 29 4.61 9.26 19.20
CA GLU A 29 3.88 8.52 18.17
C GLU A 29 3.84 9.34 16.88
N GLY A 30 3.60 8.69 15.75
CA GLY A 30 3.55 9.38 14.48
C GLY A 30 3.75 8.45 13.29
N TYR A 31 3.70 9.02 12.12
CA TYR A 31 3.95 8.32 10.88
C TYR A 31 5.43 8.43 10.49
N ILE A 32 6.01 7.31 10.05
CA ILE A 32 7.38 7.25 9.54
C ILE A 32 7.33 6.86 8.06
N ARG A 33 7.94 7.67 7.21
CA ARG A 33 8.03 7.41 5.77
C ARG A 33 9.50 7.31 5.33
N PRO A 34 10.07 6.12 5.29
CA PRO A 34 11.35 5.91 4.61
C PRO A 34 11.14 5.92 3.09
N ILE A 35 12.05 6.56 2.37
CA ILE A 35 12.07 6.63 0.91
C ILE A 35 13.47 6.26 0.46
N VAL A 36 13.57 5.33 -0.49
CA VAL A 36 14.82 4.98 -1.17
C VAL A 36 14.73 5.49 -2.60
N PHE A 37 15.73 6.23 -3.05
CA PHE A 37 15.74 6.82 -4.37
C PHE A 37 17.16 6.91 -4.93
N LEU A 38 17.26 7.00 -6.25
CA LEU A 38 18.52 7.17 -6.94
C LEU A 38 18.91 8.64 -6.98
N GLY A 39 20.21 8.91 -6.95
CA GLY A 39 20.77 10.26 -7.05
C GLY A 39 20.65 10.86 -8.44
N SER A 40 21.25 12.04 -8.62
CA SER A 40 21.14 12.85 -9.84
C SER A 40 22.47 12.99 -10.59
N GLU A 41 23.43 12.11 -10.35
CA GLU A 41 24.77 12.17 -10.91
C GLU A 41 24.78 11.97 -12.43
N SER A 42 23.75 11.31 -12.98
CA SER A 42 23.57 11.08 -14.40
C SER A 42 22.10 11.10 -14.78
N MET A 43 21.81 11.40 -16.03
CA MET A 43 20.45 11.41 -16.58
C MET A 43 20.28 10.30 -17.61
N GLY A 44 19.06 9.77 -17.69
CA GLY A 44 18.69 8.77 -18.67
C GLY A 44 18.44 7.38 -18.07
N LEU A 45 17.77 6.51 -18.85
CA LEU A 45 17.30 5.21 -18.38
C LEU A 45 18.43 4.19 -18.15
N ARG A 46 19.63 4.41 -18.70
CA ARG A 46 20.78 3.51 -18.61
C ARG A 46 21.82 3.92 -17.55
N SER A 47 21.51 4.89 -16.74
CA SER A 47 22.45 5.47 -15.77
C SER A 47 22.42 4.83 -14.38
N GLN A 48 21.65 3.75 -14.19
CA GLN A 48 21.41 3.15 -12.88
C GLN A 48 22.69 2.79 -12.13
N ASP A 49 23.70 2.25 -12.81
CA ASP A 49 24.96 1.85 -12.16
C ASP A 49 25.85 3.03 -11.78
N ALA A 50 25.57 4.22 -12.31
CA ALA A 50 26.31 5.46 -12.03
C ALA A 50 25.65 6.33 -10.95
N LEU A 51 24.47 5.93 -10.47
CA LEU A 51 23.70 6.74 -9.52
C LEU A 51 23.88 6.25 -8.08
N SER A 52 24.07 7.18 -7.17
CA SER A 52 24.06 6.89 -5.74
C SER A 52 22.67 6.44 -5.29
N VAL A 53 22.61 5.51 -4.34
CA VAL A 53 21.37 5.12 -3.67
C VAL A 53 21.23 5.93 -2.39
N ASN A 54 20.20 6.74 -2.32
CA ASN A 54 19.90 7.60 -1.21
C ASN A 54 18.72 7.08 -0.40
N VAL A 55 18.75 7.34 0.92
CA VAL A 55 17.64 7.05 1.83
C VAL A 55 17.28 8.32 2.58
N ALA A 56 16.00 8.70 2.50
CA ALA A 56 15.42 9.75 3.31
C ALA A 56 14.39 9.16 4.26
N ILE A 57 14.33 9.66 5.50
CA ILE A 57 13.35 9.23 6.49
C ILE A 57 12.63 10.48 6.98
N ALA A 58 11.35 10.61 6.66
CA ALA A 58 10.48 11.65 7.18
C ALA A 58 9.59 11.08 8.29
N CYS A 59 9.31 11.88 9.32
CA CYS A 59 8.35 11.54 10.36
C CYS A 59 7.55 12.78 10.77
N TRP A 60 6.27 12.58 11.09
CA TRP A 60 5.36 13.64 11.54
C TRP A 60 4.18 13.07 12.32
N GLU A 61 3.51 13.92 13.08
CA GLU A 61 2.24 13.57 13.66
C GLU A 61 1.22 13.36 12.54
N TRP A 62 0.61 12.19 12.52
CA TRP A 62 -0.50 11.91 11.61
C TRP A 62 -1.65 11.36 12.44
N PRO A 63 -2.64 12.20 12.76
CA PRO A 63 -3.88 11.72 13.33
C PRO A 63 -4.50 10.70 12.37
N SER A 64 -5.42 9.92 12.84
CA SER A 64 -6.04 8.86 12.05
C SER A 64 -6.27 9.26 10.58
N TYR A 65 -5.86 8.39 9.63
CA TYR A 65 -6.12 8.57 8.20
C TYR A 65 -7.62 8.75 7.90
N MET A 66 -8.47 8.10 8.69
CA MET A 66 -9.93 8.24 8.62
C MET A 66 -10.45 9.02 9.82
N ASP A 67 -11.46 9.85 9.57
CA ASP A 67 -12.27 10.47 10.59
C ASP A 67 -12.81 9.41 11.58
N PRO A 68 -12.89 9.71 12.89
CA PRO A 68 -13.49 8.81 13.87
C PRO A 68 -14.92 8.39 13.55
N GLU A 69 -15.69 9.23 12.88
CA GLU A 69 -17.03 8.90 12.42
C GLU A 69 -17.01 7.92 11.26
N ALA A 70 -16.14 8.13 10.29
CA ALA A 70 -15.91 7.20 9.16
C ALA A 70 -15.49 5.80 9.64
N LYS A 71 -14.70 5.71 10.72
CA LYS A 71 -14.35 4.42 11.33
C LYS A 71 -15.54 3.65 11.90
N ARG A 72 -16.58 4.34 12.34
CA ARG A 72 -17.78 3.72 12.90
C ARG A 72 -18.83 3.40 11.84
N ASN A 73 -19.02 4.32 10.91
CA ASN A 73 -20.11 4.29 9.94
C ASN A 73 -19.68 3.67 8.60
N GLY A 74 -18.36 3.50 8.39
CA GLY A 74 -17.80 3.13 7.09
C GLY A 74 -17.63 4.35 6.18
N ILE A 75 -17.13 4.07 4.98
CA ILE A 75 -16.94 5.04 3.90
C ILE A 75 -17.63 4.56 2.63
N SER A 76 -17.95 5.47 1.75
CA SER A 76 -18.47 5.16 0.43
C SER A 76 -17.33 4.79 -0.52
N VAL A 77 -17.51 3.71 -1.26
CA VAL A 77 -16.52 3.24 -2.23
C VAL A 77 -17.14 3.05 -3.60
N VAL A 78 -16.35 3.26 -4.66
CA VAL A 78 -16.78 3.02 -6.04
C VAL A 78 -15.76 2.14 -6.77
N LYS A 79 -16.26 1.42 -7.77
CA LYS A 79 -15.40 0.73 -8.73
C LYS A 79 -14.62 1.75 -9.55
N SER A 80 -13.30 1.66 -9.53
CA SER A 80 -12.43 2.50 -10.34
C SER A 80 -12.53 2.16 -11.84
N PRO A 81 -12.49 3.15 -12.73
CA PRO A 81 -12.27 2.92 -14.15
C PRO A 81 -10.80 2.58 -14.46
N PHE A 82 -9.88 2.86 -13.53
CA PHE A 82 -8.46 2.54 -13.65
C PHE A 82 -8.21 1.15 -13.09
N GLN A 83 -7.54 0.30 -13.86
CA GLN A 83 -7.16 -1.04 -13.42
C GLN A 83 -5.81 -1.01 -12.71
N GLN A 84 -5.56 -1.99 -11.85
CA GLN A 84 -4.25 -2.23 -11.29
C GLN A 84 -3.27 -2.66 -12.39
N TYR A 85 -2.00 -2.38 -12.20
CA TYR A 85 -0.95 -2.75 -13.15
C TYR A 85 -0.95 -4.27 -13.39
N ASP A 86 -0.94 -4.65 -14.67
CA ASP A 86 -0.92 -6.06 -15.11
C ASP A 86 0.48 -6.71 -14.98
N ASN A 87 1.42 -6.04 -14.39
CA ASN A 87 2.74 -6.60 -14.15
C ASN A 87 2.99 -6.70 -12.64
N PRO A 88 3.17 -7.92 -12.10
CA PRO A 88 3.45 -8.13 -10.68
C PRO A 88 4.67 -7.38 -10.15
N LEU A 89 5.60 -7.01 -11.03
CA LEU A 89 6.73 -6.16 -10.65
C LEU A 89 6.25 -4.78 -10.17
N TYR A 90 5.19 -4.25 -10.74
CA TYR A 90 4.62 -2.95 -10.34
C TYR A 90 3.58 -3.10 -9.23
N SER A 91 2.64 -4.04 -9.34
CA SER A 91 1.57 -4.21 -8.36
C SER A 91 2.06 -4.74 -7.01
N ASN A 92 3.09 -5.62 -7.00
CA ASN A 92 3.58 -6.26 -5.78
C ASN A 92 4.73 -5.53 -5.11
N ASN A 93 5.14 -4.38 -5.63
CA ASN A 93 6.22 -3.58 -5.06
C ASN A 93 5.77 -2.16 -4.76
N LYS A 94 6.20 -1.65 -3.62
CA LYS A 94 5.86 -0.30 -3.17
C LYS A 94 6.77 0.72 -3.87
N ILE A 95 6.52 0.95 -5.16
CA ILE A 95 7.27 1.86 -6.04
C ILE A 95 6.52 3.19 -6.11
N ILE A 96 7.23 4.32 -5.90
CA ILE A 96 6.61 5.65 -5.86
C ILE A 96 5.88 5.97 -7.18
N GLY A 97 6.46 5.62 -8.33
CA GLY A 97 5.87 5.89 -9.65
C GLY A 97 4.52 5.24 -9.91
N THR A 98 4.20 4.13 -9.23
CA THR A 98 2.90 3.46 -9.39
C THR A 98 1.75 4.18 -8.70
N TYR A 99 2.03 5.09 -7.77
CA TYR A 99 1.01 5.88 -7.07
C TYR A 99 0.25 6.85 -7.97
N VAL A 100 0.77 7.17 -9.16
CA VAL A 100 0.00 7.95 -10.15
C VAL A 100 -1.34 7.31 -10.45
N ASN A 101 -1.38 5.97 -10.64
CA ASN A 101 -2.62 5.25 -10.86
C ASN A 101 -3.58 5.34 -9.66
N SER A 102 -3.06 5.18 -8.45
CA SER A 102 -3.83 5.32 -7.20
C SER A 102 -4.43 6.73 -7.05
N ILE A 103 -3.63 7.77 -7.35
CA ILE A 103 -4.09 9.17 -7.28
C ILE A 103 -5.22 9.42 -8.30
N MET A 104 -5.08 8.90 -9.51
CA MET A 104 -6.14 9.03 -10.53
C MET A 104 -7.41 8.31 -10.11
N ALA A 105 -7.29 7.12 -9.51
CA ALA A 105 -8.42 6.32 -9.06
C ALA A 105 -9.19 7.02 -7.92
N VAL A 106 -8.50 7.52 -6.88
CA VAL A 106 -9.16 8.22 -5.78
C VAL A 106 -9.76 9.55 -6.21
N ASN A 107 -9.11 10.30 -7.10
CA ASN A 107 -9.67 11.54 -7.64
C ASN A 107 -10.94 11.29 -8.44
N ASP A 108 -11.01 10.23 -9.22
CA ASP A 108 -12.23 9.81 -9.91
C ASP A 108 -13.34 9.45 -8.90
N ALA A 109 -13.01 8.70 -7.84
CA ALA A 109 -13.97 8.37 -6.79
C ALA A 109 -14.53 9.63 -6.11
N ILE A 110 -13.66 10.57 -5.72
CA ILE A 110 -14.06 11.84 -5.12
C ILE A 110 -14.97 12.64 -6.06
N SER A 111 -14.66 12.67 -7.36
CA SER A 111 -15.50 13.38 -8.35
C SER A 111 -16.91 12.78 -8.46
N LYS A 112 -17.09 11.52 -8.07
CA LYS A 112 -18.37 10.82 -8.03
C LYS A 112 -19.05 10.86 -6.65
N GLY A 113 -18.47 11.59 -5.69
CA GLY A 113 -18.99 11.72 -4.34
C GLY A 113 -18.67 10.52 -3.44
N ALA A 114 -17.73 9.68 -3.82
CA ALA A 114 -17.23 8.58 -2.99
C ALA A 114 -15.90 8.95 -2.33
N GLU A 115 -15.55 8.25 -1.27
CA GLU A 115 -14.35 8.54 -0.47
C GLU A 115 -13.16 7.69 -0.89
N GLU A 116 -13.41 6.50 -1.51
CA GLU A 116 -12.33 5.60 -1.92
C GLU A 116 -12.70 4.84 -3.19
N ALA A 117 -11.65 4.40 -3.91
CA ALA A 117 -11.75 3.64 -5.15
C ALA A 117 -11.30 2.19 -4.95
N ILE A 118 -12.05 1.25 -5.50
CA ILE A 118 -11.64 -0.16 -5.59
C ILE A 118 -11.12 -0.43 -7.00
N LEU A 119 -9.85 -0.83 -7.08
CA LEU A 119 -9.19 -1.20 -8.32
C LEU A 119 -9.43 -2.68 -8.61
N LEU A 120 -9.65 -2.98 -9.88
CA LEU A 120 -9.70 -4.34 -10.38
C LEU A 120 -8.42 -4.71 -11.13
N ASP A 121 -8.11 -5.99 -11.16
CA ASP A 121 -7.09 -6.54 -12.05
C ASP A 121 -7.58 -6.60 -13.51
N LYS A 122 -6.71 -7.04 -14.41
CA LYS A 122 -7.04 -7.19 -15.84
C LYS A 122 -8.17 -8.20 -16.13
N ASN A 123 -8.42 -9.14 -15.21
CA ASN A 123 -9.45 -10.15 -15.35
C ASN A 123 -10.79 -9.72 -14.75
N GLY A 124 -10.86 -8.52 -14.15
CA GLY A 124 -12.04 -7.97 -13.51
C GLY A 124 -12.23 -8.40 -12.06
N PHE A 125 -11.26 -9.05 -11.44
CA PHE A 125 -11.29 -9.37 -10.01
C PHE A 125 -10.79 -8.19 -9.21
N ILE A 126 -11.29 -8.06 -7.98
CA ILE A 126 -10.83 -7.05 -7.03
C ILE A 126 -9.35 -7.27 -6.74
N SER A 127 -8.59 -6.19 -6.83
CA SER A 127 -7.18 -6.13 -6.46
C SER A 127 -7.02 -5.51 -5.07
N GLU A 128 -7.21 -4.23 -4.94
CA GLU A 128 -7.03 -3.48 -3.69
C GLU A 128 -7.76 -2.13 -3.76
N GLY A 129 -7.75 -1.34 -2.68
CA GLY A 129 -8.10 0.08 -2.71
C GLY A 129 -6.98 0.92 -3.33
N SER A 130 -7.12 2.25 -3.33
CA SER A 130 -6.10 3.14 -3.91
C SER A 130 -4.77 3.09 -3.13
N GLY A 131 -4.82 2.85 -1.85
CA GLY A 131 -3.65 2.72 -0.96
C GLY A 131 -3.79 1.66 0.12
N GLU A 132 -4.83 0.82 0.08
CA GLU A 132 -5.23 -0.14 1.10
C GLU A 132 -5.49 -1.52 0.53
N ASN A 133 -5.15 -2.56 1.29
CA ASN A 133 -5.63 -3.90 1.01
C ASN A 133 -7.10 -4.06 1.44
N LEU A 134 -7.83 -4.94 0.76
CA LEU A 134 -9.25 -5.17 0.99
C LEU A 134 -9.50 -6.53 1.63
N PHE A 135 -10.45 -6.55 2.57
CA PHE A 135 -10.98 -7.76 3.19
C PHE A 135 -12.51 -7.75 3.17
N ILE A 136 -13.10 -8.90 2.98
CA ILE A 136 -14.54 -9.12 3.06
C ILE A 136 -14.83 -10.10 4.19
N VAL A 137 -15.78 -9.78 5.05
CA VAL A 137 -16.29 -10.71 6.06
C VAL A 137 -17.68 -11.14 5.62
N LYS A 138 -17.84 -12.41 5.24
CA LYS A 138 -19.12 -12.99 4.78
C LYS A 138 -19.20 -14.44 5.23
N ASN A 139 -20.34 -14.85 5.79
CA ASN A 139 -20.59 -16.23 6.25
C ASN A 139 -19.50 -16.74 7.24
N SER A 140 -19.11 -15.92 8.21
CA SER A 140 -18.06 -16.21 9.20
C SER A 140 -16.68 -16.53 8.61
N LYS A 141 -16.40 -16.11 7.39
CA LYS A 141 -15.12 -16.21 6.72
C LYS A 141 -14.54 -14.84 6.47
N LEU A 142 -13.22 -14.71 6.59
CA LEU A 142 -12.46 -13.54 6.18
C LEU A 142 -11.84 -13.84 4.82
N MET A 143 -12.22 -13.08 3.81
CA MET A 143 -11.72 -13.24 2.44
C MET A 143 -10.91 -12.03 2.01
N THR A 144 -9.86 -12.23 1.24
CA THR A 144 -9.02 -11.16 0.68
C THR A 144 -8.51 -11.56 -0.71
N PRO A 145 -8.28 -10.62 -1.63
CA PRO A 145 -7.67 -10.93 -2.92
C PRO A 145 -6.33 -11.65 -2.79
N THR A 146 -6.00 -12.47 -3.80
CA THR A 146 -4.65 -13.04 -3.93
C THR A 146 -3.62 -11.93 -4.17
N THR A 147 -2.36 -12.22 -3.93
CA THR A 147 -1.26 -11.25 -4.14
C THR A 147 -0.73 -11.23 -5.57
N ASP A 148 -1.47 -11.75 -6.54
CA ASP A 148 -1.03 -11.75 -7.94
C ASP A 148 -0.96 -10.33 -8.51
N TYR A 149 -1.92 -9.47 -8.13
CA TYR A 149 -2.05 -8.10 -8.62
C TYR A 149 -2.26 -7.07 -7.50
N CYS A 150 -2.00 -7.40 -6.25
CA CYS A 150 -2.05 -6.44 -5.15
C CYS A 150 -0.79 -6.49 -4.28
N LEU A 151 -0.52 -5.40 -3.60
CA LEU A 151 0.59 -5.34 -2.66
C LEU A 151 0.34 -6.31 -1.49
N ASN A 152 1.30 -7.18 -1.20
CA ASN A 152 1.29 -7.98 0.02
C ASN A 152 1.69 -7.11 1.22
N GLY A 153 0.78 -6.21 1.63
CA GLY A 153 1.01 -5.20 2.65
C GLY A 153 1.29 -5.80 4.04
N ILE A 154 2.05 -5.07 4.85
CA ILE A 154 2.33 -5.46 6.25
C ILE A 154 1.03 -5.55 7.04
N THR A 155 0.12 -4.61 6.88
CA THR A 155 -1.21 -4.63 7.52
C THR A 155 -2.02 -5.84 7.06
N ARG A 156 -2.00 -6.17 5.77
CA ARG A 156 -2.66 -7.38 5.24
C ARG A 156 -2.15 -8.63 5.94
N GLN A 157 -0.84 -8.81 6.04
CA GLN A 157 -0.23 -9.96 6.71
C GLN A 157 -0.58 -10.01 8.20
N SER A 158 -0.62 -8.86 8.87
CA SER A 158 -1.01 -8.76 10.28
C SER A 158 -2.45 -9.17 10.49
N VAL A 159 -3.38 -8.70 9.66
CA VAL A 159 -4.80 -9.08 9.70
C VAL A 159 -4.97 -10.59 9.51
N ILE A 160 -4.31 -11.18 8.51
CA ILE A 160 -4.34 -12.62 8.27
C ILE A 160 -3.81 -13.40 9.49
N THR A 161 -2.69 -12.94 10.06
CA THR A 161 -2.08 -13.59 11.22
C THR A 161 -3.00 -13.53 12.45
N ILE A 162 -3.58 -12.36 12.73
CA ILE A 162 -4.52 -12.18 13.84
C ILE A 162 -5.76 -13.05 13.65
N ALA A 163 -6.33 -13.06 12.44
CA ALA A 163 -7.50 -13.86 12.14
C ALA A 163 -7.24 -15.36 12.34
N LYS A 164 -6.09 -15.87 11.87
CA LYS A 164 -5.68 -17.27 12.09
C LYS A 164 -5.50 -17.58 13.58
N ASN A 165 -4.90 -16.68 14.36
CA ASN A 165 -4.74 -16.85 15.81
C ASN A 165 -6.10 -16.88 16.54
N LEU A 166 -7.07 -16.14 16.04
CA LEU A 166 -8.45 -16.15 16.52
C LEU A 166 -9.27 -17.35 15.98
N LYS A 167 -8.63 -18.26 15.24
CA LYS A 167 -9.25 -19.44 14.60
C LYS A 167 -10.37 -19.10 13.62
N LEU A 168 -10.31 -17.91 13.00
CA LEU A 168 -11.19 -17.54 11.91
C LEU A 168 -10.73 -18.20 10.61
N THR A 169 -11.68 -18.60 9.78
CA THR A 169 -11.38 -19.10 8.44
C THR A 169 -10.93 -17.93 7.56
N VAL A 170 -9.73 -18.02 7.00
CA VAL A 170 -9.17 -17.03 6.08
C VAL A 170 -9.03 -17.66 4.70
N GLU A 171 -9.61 -17.00 3.69
CA GLU A 171 -9.53 -17.42 2.28
C GLU A 171 -8.86 -16.31 1.45
N GLU A 172 -7.72 -16.64 0.85
CA GLU A 172 -7.08 -15.80 -0.17
C GLU A 172 -7.55 -16.28 -1.55
N LYS A 173 -8.35 -15.47 -2.25
CA LYS A 173 -9.00 -15.89 -3.50
C LYS A 173 -9.34 -14.70 -4.40
N ASN A 174 -9.62 -14.99 -5.67
CA ASN A 174 -10.21 -13.99 -6.57
C ASN A 174 -11.61 -13.60 -6.08
N LEU A 175 -11.83 -12.31 -5.94
CA LEU A 175 -13.09 -11.71 -5.50
C LEU A 175 -13.64 -10.85 -6.63
N THR A 176 -14.93 -10.93 -6.85
CA THR A 176 -15.63 -10.05 -7.80
C THR A 176 -16.22 -8.84 -7.06
N PHE A 177 -16.63 -7.82 -7.81
CA PHE A 177 -17.28 -6.66 -7.20
C PHE A 177 -18.64 -7.05 -6.58
N GLU A 178 -19.30 -8.07 -7.10
CA GLU A 178 -20.55 -8.63 -6.57
C GLU A 178 -20.35 -9.32 -5.21
N ASP A 179 -19.15 -9.79 -4.89
CA ASP A 179 -18.86 -10.36 -3.57
C ASP A 179 -18.94 -9.30 -2.45
N LEU A 180 -18.84 -8.01 -2.79
CA LEU A 180 -18.98 -6.88 -1.85
C LEU A 180 -20.44 -6.59 -1.50
N LEU A 181 -21.37 -6.95 -2.36
CA LEU A 181 -22.81 -6.72 -2.21
C LEU A 181 -23.45 -7.92 -1.51
#